data_46a69d47a0e5e000b7bafb2be8fd650e
#
_entry.id   46a69d47a0e5e000b7bafb2be8fd650e
#
_cell.length_a   1.000
_cell.length_b   1.000
_cell.length_c   1.000
_cell.angle_alpha   90.00
_cell.angle_beta   90.00
_cell.angle_gamma   90.00
#
_symmetry.space_group_name_H-M   'P 1'
#
loop_
_entity.id
_entity.type
_entity.pdbx_description
1 polymer ?
#
loop_
_entity_poly.entity_id
_entity_poly.type
_entity_poly.pdbx_seq_one_letter_code
_entity_poly.pdbx_strand_id
1 'polypeptide(L)'
;VKRLQQLRDSLEAEICGRELDLMKDLPVTADWLSRLSRYARAVAQEERYRGYRPLIQDCYGRLDEPQRNSEDGKSVLFYLALEIIEEGMMCPDVELFGLDGTRYRLSDFRGKYILLDFWSGSCGPCKASIPELEKIVQENERCLTLVSITTDGEKSWRKYSDKHSFVWHNLCDGSGWKGLVARFGFNGVPAFVLLSPEGKVLSKRIGYGKGIIDWWLEKFIGASYTRVEK
;
A
#
# COMPACT_ATOMS: atom_id res chain seq x y z
N VAL A 1 24.48 -11.50 -0.88
CA VAL A 1 23.04 -11.33 -1.07
C VAL A 1 22.72 -9.87 -1.46
N LYS A 2 23.10 -8.84 -0.67
CA LYS A 2 22.81 -7.43 -0.95
C LYS A 2 23.32 -6.96 -2.33
N ARG A 3 24.57 -7.32 -2.71
CA ARG A 3 25.15 -6.94 -4.01
C ARG A 3 24.40 -7.54 -5.19
N LEU A 4 23.96 -8.79 -5.11
CA LEU A 4 23.16 -9.45 -6.13
C LEU A 4 21.79 -8.80 -6.27
N GLN A 5 21.18 -8.42 -5.14
CA GLN A 5 19.91 -7.71 -5.13
C GLN A 5 20.05 -6.34 -5.83
N GLN A 6 21.06 -5.56 -5.49
CA GLN A 6 21.33 -4.26 -6.12
C GLN A 6 21.58 -4.38 -7.64
N LEU A 7 22.32 -5.39 -8.07
CA LEU A 7 22.55 -5.65 -9.50
C LEU A 7 21.23 -6.00 -10.21
N ARG A 8 20.42 -6.86 -9.61
CA ARG A 8 19.10 -7.21 -10.16
C ARG A 8 18.22 -5.96 -10.29
N ASP A 9 18.12 -5.16 -9.23
CA ASP A 9 17.30 -3.96 -9.19
C ASP A 9 17.75 -2.93 -10.25
N SER A 10 19.07 -2.79 -10.47
CA SER A 10 19.63 -1.93 -11.51
C SER A 10 19.32 -2.45 -12.92
N LEU A 11 19.44 -3.76 -13.16
CA LEU A 11 19.13 -4.37 -14.46
C LEU A 11 17.64 -4.27 -14.77
N GLU A 12 16.77 -4.52 -13.79
CA GLU A 12 15.31 -4.38 -13.96
C GLU A 12 14.93 -2.94 -14.32
N ALA A 13 15.56 -1.96 -13.67
CA ALA A 13 15.34 -0.55 -13.99
C ALA A 13 15.80 -0.21 -15.42
N GLU A 14 16.98 -0.69 -15.84
CA GLU A 14 17.50 -0.46 -17.20
C GLU A 14 16.60 -1.11 -18.26
N ILE A 15 16.13 -2.34 -18.03
CA ILE A 15 15.17 -3.01 -18.92
C ILE A 15 13.90 -2.19 -19.07
N CYS A 16 13.33 -1.71 -17.95
CA CYS A 16 12.15 -0.86 -17.97
C CYS A 16 12.35 0.39 -18.83
N GLY A 17 13.48 1.09 -18.66
CA GLY A 17 13.81 2.29 -19.45
C GLY A 17 13.92 1.99 -20.95
N ARG A 18 14.61 0.92 -21.31
CA ARG A 18 14.75 0.49 -22.73
C ARG A 18 13.41 0.07 -23.34
N GLU A 19 12.57 -0.65 -22.60
CA GLU A 19 11.25 -1.02 -23.10
C GLU A 19 10.35 0.20 -23.30
N LEU A 20 10.36 1.16 -22.37
CA LEU A 20 9.61 2.41 -22.52
C LEU A 20 10.09 3.24 -23.71
N ASP A 21 11.40 3.28 -23.98
CA ASP A 21 11.94 3.94 -25.16
C ASP A 21 11.46 3.26 -26.45
N LEU A 22 11.49 1.93 -26.52
CA LEU A 22 10.96 1.19 -27.67
C LEU A 22 9.46 1.40 -27.86
N MET A 23 8.71 1.52 -26.76
CA MET A 23 7.25 1.75 -26.82
C MET A 23 6.88 3.07 -27.49
N LYS A 24 7.77 4.07 -27.54
CA LYS A 24 7.52 5.35 -28.22
C LYS A 24 7.26 5.20 -29.71
N ASP A 25 7.88 4.21 -30.36
CA ASP A 25 7.80 4.00 -31.80
C ASP A 25 6.84 2.90 -32.21
N LEU A 26 6.33 2.11 -31.24
CA LEU A 26 5.41 1.00 -31.51
C LEU A 26 3.96 1.47 -31.60
N PRO A 27 3.09 0.77 -32.36
CA PRO A 27 1.65 1.04 -32.39
C PRO A 27 1.01 0.86 -31.00
N VAL A 28 0.07 1.74 -30.65
CA VAL A 28 -0.70 1.63 -29.41
C VAL A 28 -1.75 0.54 -29.55
N THR A 29 -1.45 -0.64 -29.02
CA THR A 29 -2.37 -1.78 -28.93
C THR A 29 -2.89 -1.92 -27.50
N ALA A 30 -3.85 -2.82 -27.26
CA ALA A 30 -4.33 -3.14 -25.91
C ALA A 30 -3.18 -3.66 -25.01
N ASP A 31 -2.32 -4.54 -25.52
CA ASP A 31 -1.16 -5.05 -24.80
C ASP A 31 -0.15 -3.95 -24.48
N TRP A 32 0.09 -3.05 -25.44
CA TRP A 32 0.95 -1.89 -25.24
C TRP A 32 0.43 -1.02 -24.09
N LEU A 33 -0.87 -0.71 -24.09
CA LEU A 33 -1.49 0.12 -23.07
C LEU A 33 -1.50 -0.55 -21.69
N SER A 34 -1.79 -1.84 -21.62
CA SER A 34 -1.69 -2.63 -20.39
C SER A 34 -0.26 -2.66 -19.84
N ARG A 35 0.75 -2.74 -20.72
CA ARG A 35 2.16 -2.65 -20.34
C ARG A 35 2.51 -1.26 -19.80
N LEU A 36 2.06 -0.20 -20.47
CA LEU A 36 2.25 1.17 -20.01
C LEU A 36 1.64 1.40 -18.62
N SER A 37 0.44 0.87 -18.36
CA SER A 37 -0.24 0.91 -17.07
C SER A 37 0.59 0.26 -15.95
N ARG A 38 1.21 -0.88 -16.23
CA ARG A 38 2.11 -1.56 -15.27
C ARG A 38 3.39 -0.75 -14.99
N TYR A 39 4.00 -0.18 -16.01
CA TYR A 39 5.17 0.68 -15.84
C TYR A 39 4.84 1.98 -15.12
N ALA A 40 3.70 2.60 -15.41
CA ALA A 40 3.25 3.78 -14.70
C ALA A 40 3.12 3.51 -13.18
N ARG A 41 2.58 2.34 -12.81
CA ARG A 41 2.52 1.89 -11.42
C ARG A 41 3.91 1.73 -10.80
N ALA A 42 4.82 1.02 -11.46
CA ALA A 42 6.18 0.80 -10.97
C ALA A 42 6.93 2.14 -10.78
N VAL A 43 6.84 3.02 -11.77
CA VAL A 43 7.46 4.37 -11.75
C VAL A 43 6.91 5.23 -10.61
N ALA A 44 5.63 5.11 -10.28
CA ALA A 44 5.02 5.86 -9.19
C ALA A 44 5.40 5.32 -7.80
N GLN A 45 5.54 4.00 -7.65
CA GLN A 45 5.66 3.35 -6.35
C GLN A 45 7.07 2.91 -5.97
N GLU A 46 7.99 2.75 -6.93
CA GLU A 46 9.34 2.25 -6.69
C GLU A 46 10.39 3.28 -7.07
N GLU A 47 11.22 3.68 -6.13
CA GLU A 47 12.22 4.75 -6.30
C GLU A 47 13.17 4.48 -7.48
N ARG A 48 13.58 3.23 -7.68
CA ARG A 48 14.47 2.81 -8.76
C ARG A 48 13.94 3.12 -10.16
N TYR A 49 12.62 3.31 -10.34
CA TYR A 49 11.98 3.62 -11.62
C TYR A 49 11.57 5.09 -11.77
N ARG A 50 11.63 5.89 -10.71
CA ARG A 50 11.13 7.30 -10.72
C ARG A 50 11.68 8.15 -11.85
N GLY A 51 12.93 7.91 -12.25
CA GLY A 51 13.58 8.61 -13.37
C GLY A 51 12.89 8.41 -14.73
N TYR A 52 12.09 7.38 -14.88
CA TYR A 52 11.37 7.07 -16.14
C TYR A 52 9.99 7.72 -16.25
N ARG A 53 9.58 8.53 -15.26
CA ARG A 53 8.29 9.25 -15.31
C ARG A 53 8.08 10.08 -16.58
N PRO A 54 9.07 10.82 -17.11
CA PRO A 54 8.92 11.54 -18.39
C PRO A 54 8.57 10.61 -19.55
N LEU A 55 9.16 9.40 -19.61
CA LEU A 55 8.84 8.42 -20.65
C LEU A 55 7.40 7.94 -20.59
N ILE A 56 6.87 7.73 -19.37
CA ILE A 56 5.44 7.40 -19.18
C ILE A 56 4.55 8.55 -19.66
N GLN A 57 4.92 9.80 -19.37
CA GLN A 57 4.19 10.99 -19.82
C GLN A 57 4.17 11.09 -21.36
N ASP A 58 5.32 10.90 -22.01
CA ASP A 58 5.44 10.90 -23.47
C ASP A 58 4.56 9.80 -24.09
N CYS A 59 4.64 8.59 -23.57
CA CYS A 59 3.81 7.47 -24.01
C CYS A 59 2.31 7.75 -23.80
N TYR A 60 1.92 8.33 -22.66
CA TYR A 60 0.53 8.71 -22.38
C TYR A 60 0.03 9.80 -23.33
N GLY A 61 0.90 10.73 -23.73
CA GLY A 61 0.61 11.78 -24.72
C GLY A 61 0.15 11.26 -26.07
N ARG A 62 0.54 10.04 -26.45
CA ARG A 62 0.18 9.37 -27.71
C ARG A 62 -1.22 8.77 -27.72
N LEU A 63 -1.86 8.62 -26.55
CA LEU A 63 -3.18 7.99 -26.44
C LEU A 63 -4.27 8.88 -27.04
N ASP A 64 -5.14 8.29 -27.82
CA ASP A 64 -6.39 8.90 -28.23
C ASP A 64 -7.44 8.94 -27.09
N GLU A 65 -8.58 9.57 -27.32
CA GLU A 65 -9.61 9.73 -26.30
C GLU A 65 -10.21 8.38 -25.82
N PRO A 66 -10.58 7.42 -26.69
CA PRO A 66 -10.99 6.09 -26.26
C PRO A 66 -9.96 5.36 -25.40
N GLN A 67 -8.69 5.41 -25.78
CA GLN A 67 -7.59 4.77 -25.05
C GLN A 67 -7.39 5.42 -23.67
N ARG A 68 -7.43 6.76 -23.55
CA ARG A 68 -7.37 7.48 -22.27
C ARG A 68 -8.55 7.13 -21.35
N ASN A 69 -9.72 6.91 -21.90
CA ASN A 69 -10.93 6.56 -21.17
C ASN A 69 -11.03 5.07 -20.80
N SER A 70 -10.16 4.22 -21.34
CA SER A 70 -10.06 2.82 -20.96
C SER A 70 -9.57 2.66 -19.50
N GLU A 71 -9.75 1.47 -18.93
CA GLU A 71 -9.28 1.17 -17.57
C GLU A 71 -7.77 1.34 -17.44
N ASP A 72 -6.99 0.90 -18.44
CA ASP A 72 -5.54 1.06 -18.44
C ASP A 72 -5.12 2.52 -18.62
N GLY A 73 -5.78 3.28 -19.51
CA GLY A 73 -5.50 4.71 -19.68
C GLY A 73 -5.79 5.52 -18.42
N LYS A 74 -6.92 5.28 -17.76
CA LYS A 74 -7.25 5.85 -16.45
C LYS A 74 -6.24 5.46 -15.37
N SER A 75 -5.76 4.21 -15.42
CA SER A 75 -4.74 3.71 -14.50
C SER A 75 -3.40 4.44 -14.69
N VAL A 76 -2.96 4.64 -15.94
CA VAL A 76 -1.74 5.43 -16.22
C VAL A 76 -1.88 6.84 -15.66
N LEU A 77 -3.02 7.52 -15.92
CA LEU A 77 -3.25 8.87 -15.42
C LEU A 77 -3.26 8.92 -13.90
N PHE A 78 -3.90 7.95 -13.24
CA PHE A 78 -3.90 7.82 -11.79
C PHE A 78 -2.47 7.76 -11.23
N TYR A 79 -1.61 6.88 -11.77
CA TYR A 79 -0.24 6.75 -11.30
C TYR A 79 0.66 7.94 -11.67
N LEU A 80 0.37 8.64 -12.76
CA LEU A 80 1.02 9.90 -13.08
C LEU A 80 0.62 11.04 -12.13
N ALA A 81 -0.57 11.02 -11.56
CA ALA A 81 -1.04 12.01 -10.58
C ALA A 81 -0.74 11.61 -9.13
N LEU A 82 -0.29 10.37 -8.90
CA LEU A 82 -0.11 9.83 -7.54
C LEU A 82 1.01 10.55 -6.80
N GLU A 83 0.68 11.09 -5.63
CA GLU A 83 1.62 11.62 -4.66
C GLU A 83 1.83 10.59 -3.56
N ILE A 84 3.09 10.21 -3.34
CA ILE A 84 3.47 9.22 -2.31
C ILE A 84 3.59 9.90 -0.96
N ILE A 85 2.95 9.31 0.04
CA ILE A 85 3.05 9.73 1.44
C ILE A 85 4.31 9.10 2.02
N GLU A 86 5.28 9.95 2.35
CA GLU A 86 6.57 9.52 2.89
C GLU A 86 6.63 9.61 4.41
N GLU A 87 7.61 8.95 5.02
CA GLU A 87 7.91 9.10 6.45
C GLU A 87 8.16 10.57 6.79
N GLY A 88 7.62 11.01 7.90
CA GLY A 88 7.66 12.40 8.32
C GLY A 88 6.50 13.27 7.85
N MET A 89 5.73 12.85 6.83
CA MET A 89 4.54 13.57 6.37
C MET A 89 3.32 13.28 7.25
N MET A 90 2.36 14.19 7.25
CA MET A 90 1.03 13.93 7.83
C MET A 90 0.24 12.99 6.93
N CYS A 91 -0.33 11.95 7.53
CA CYS A 91 -1.27 11.10 6.82
C CYS A 91 -2.56 11.90 6.54
N PRO A 92 -3.06 11.91 5.29
CA PRO A 92 -4.31 12.60 4.98
C PRO A 92 -5.47 11.97 5.74
N ASP A 93 -6.42 12.80 6.13
CA ASP A 93 -7.63 12.36 6.79
C ASP A 93 -8.61 11.80 5.76
N VAL A 94 -8.62 10.49 5.63
CA VAL A 94 -9.46 9.76 4.67
C VAL A 94 -10.69 9.17 5.35
N GLU A 95 -11.75 9.00 4.57
CA GLU A 95 -12.94 8.27 4.97
C GLU A 95 -12.71 6.77 4.83
N LEU A 96 -13.15 6.01 5.84
CA LEU A 96 -13.06 4.56 5.92
C LEU A 96 -14.44 3.98 6.23
N PHE A 97 -14.71 2.77 5.77
CA PHE A 97 -16.01 2.14 5.87
C PHE A 97 -15.89 0.77 6.53
N GLY A 98 -16.78 0.49 7.49
CA GLY A 98 -17.02 -0.84 8.05
C GLY A 98 -17.93 -1.69 7.17
N LEU A 99 -17.91 -3.01 7.35
CA LEU A 99 -18.84 -3.93 6.66
C LEU A 99 -20.30 -3.71 7.01
N ASP A 100 -20.58 -3.11 8.15
CA ASP A 100 -21.92 -2.71 8.62
C ASP A 100 -22.38 -1.36 8.03
N GLY A 101 -21.55 -0.72 7.20
CA GLY A 101 -21.80 0.61 6.63
C GLY A 101 -21.44 1.77 7.55
N THR A 102 -20.89 1.51 8.73
CA THR A 102 -20.38 2.56 9.62
C THR A 102 -19.24 3.31 8.94
N ARG A 103 -19.26 4.64 9.05
CA ARG A 103 -18.23 5.52 8.50
C ARG A 103 -17.31 5.98 9.60
N TYR A 104 -16.03 5.98 9.29
CA TYR A 104 -14.94 6.46 10.11
C TYR A 104 -14.11 7.45 9.32
N ARG A 105 -13.44 8.33 10.03
CA ARG A 105 -12.32 9.10 9.48
C ARG A 105 -11.03 8.62 10.14
N LEU A 106 -9.93 8.67 9.43
CA LEU A 106 -8.65 8.28 10.01
C LEU A 106 -8.30 9.12 11.25
N SER A 107 -8.76 10.37 11.28
CA SER A 107 -8.64 11.27 12.43
C SER A 107 -9.36 10.79 13.70
N ASP A 108 -10.37 9.92 13.58
CA ASP A 108 -11.11 9.40 14.74
C ASP A 108 -10.23 8.50 15.63
N PHE A 109 -9.14 7.98 15.08
CA PHE A 109 -8.19 7.11 15.77
C PHE A 109 -7.01 7.86 16.41
N ARG A 110 -6.94 9.21 16.28
CA ARG A 110 -5.88 10.02 16.88
C ARG A 110 -5.89 9.98 18.39
N GLY A 111 -4.76 10.38 18.99
CA GLY A 111 -4.55 10.34 20.45
C GLY A 111 -3.79 9.11 20.93
N LYS A 112 -3.69 8.09 20.10
CA LYS A 112 -2.82 6.91 20.26
C LYS A 112 -1.99 6.72 18.99
N TYR A 113 -0.91 5.96 19.09
CA TYR A 113 -0.25 5.46 17.86
C TYR A 113 -1.26 4.68 17.03
N ILE A 114 -1.21 4.80 15.70
CA ILE A 114 -2.11 4.07 14.81
C ILE A 114 -1.24 3.14 13.96
N LEU A 115 -1.50 1.84 14.06
CA LEU A 115 -0.95 0.85 13.15
C LEU A 115 -1.96 0.61 12.02
N LEU A 116 -1.64 1.05 10.81
CA LEU A 116 -2.39 0.68 9.62
C LEU A 116 -1.83 -0.66 9.12
N ASP A 117 -2.71 -1.62 8.89
CA ASP A 117 -2.43 -2.94 8.30
C ASP A 117 -3.17 -3.08 6.98
N PHE A 118 -2.45 -3.02 5.87
CA PHE A 118 -3.02 -3.25 4.53
C PHE A 118 -2.99 -4.74 4.23
N TRP A 119 -4.15 -5.31 3.93
CA TRP A 119 -4.31 -6.75 3.81
C TRP A 119 -5.31 -7.18 2.73
N SER A 120 -5.37 -8.49 2.45
CA SER A 120 -6.36 -9.14 1.58
C SER A 120 -6.69 -10.53 2.13
N GLY A 121 -7.94 -10.96 1.99
CA GLY A 121 -8.39 -12.31 2.36
C GLY A 121 -7.76 -13.43 1.53
N SER A 122 -7.16 -13.13 0.38
CA SER A 122 -6.40 -14.09 -0.44
C SER A 122 -4.92 -14.17 -0.06
N CYS A 123 -4.41 -13.24 0.75
CA CYS A 123 -3.00 -13.12 1.12
C CYS A 123 -2.64 -14.08 2.28
N GLY A 124 -1.84 -15.10 1.98
CA GLY A 124 -1.37 -16.07 2.97
C GLY A 124 -0.57 -15.43 4.11
N PRO A 125 0.49 -14.63 3.83
CA PRO A 125 1.25 -13.94 4.87
C PRO A 125 0.42 -12.97 5.72
N CYS A 126 -0.62 -12.32 5.15
CA CYS A 126 -1.54 -11.47 5.92
C CYS A 126 -2.30 -12.30 6.97
N LYS A 127 -2.78 -13.49 6.58
CA LYS A 127 -3.45 -14.40 7.53
C LYS A 127 -2.49 -14.91 8.61
N ALA A 128 -1.24 -15.13 8.26
CA ALA A 128 -0.23 -15.56 9.22
C ALA A 128 0.14 -14.47 10.25
N SER A 129 -0.06 -13.19 9.94
CA SER A 129 0.19 -12.09 10.89
C SER A 129 -0.93 -11.89 11.92
N ILE A 130 -2.15 -12.35 11.65
CA ILE A 130 -3.32 -12.12 12.52
C ILE A 130 -3.07 -12.50 13.99
N PRO A 131 -2.53 -13.69 14.34
CA PRO A 131 -2.31 -14.05 15.75
C PRO A 131 -1.32 -13.15 16.48
N GLU A 132 -0.31 -12.60 15.78
CA GLU A 132 0.63 -11.63 16.34
C GLU A 132 -0.06 -10.28 16.54
N LEU A 133 -0.84 -9.82 15.55
CA LEU A 133 -1.59 -8.57 15.64
C LEU A 133 -2.64 -8.59 16.77
N GLU A 134 -3.30 -9.72 16.99
CA GLU A 134 -4.25 -9.89 18.12
C GLU A 134 -3.54 -9.66 19.46
N LYS A 135 -2.41 -10.29 19.69
CA LYS A 135 -1.63 -10.09 20.92
C LYS A 135 -1.16 -8.65 21.07
N ILE A 136 -0.65 -8.06 19.97
CA ILE A 136 -0.17 -6.68 19.96
C ILE A 136 -1.30 -5.72 20.41
N VAL A 137 -2.50 -5.89 19.86
CA VAL A 137 -3.66 -5.05 20.23
C VAL A 137 -4.05 -5.23 21.69
N GLN A 138 -4.14 -6.48 22.17
CA GLN A 138 -4.55 -6.79 23.55
C GLN A 138 -3.59 -6.20 24.58
N GLU A 139 -2.27 -6.34 24.33
CA GLU A 139 -1.26 -5.88 25.28
C GLU A 139 -0.99 -4.37 25.22
N ASN A 140 -1.36 -3.71 24.10
CA ASN A 140 -1.01 -2.31 23.84
C ASN A 140 -2.22 -1.39 23.63
N GLU A 141 -3.43 -1.79 24.02
CA GLU A 141 -4.68 -1.02 23.82
C GLU A 141 -4.63 0.41 24.35
N ARG A 142 -3.79 0.68 25.37
CA ARG A 142 -3.65 2.02 25.97
C ARG A 142 -2.92 3.01 25.09
N CYS A 143 -1.96 2.55 24.28
CA CYS A 143 -1.09 3.40 23.48
C CYS A 143 -1.23 3.20 21.96
N LEU A 144 -1.82 2.09 21.51
CA LEU A 144 -1.91 1.69 20.10
C LEU A 144 -3.33 1.39 19.68
N THR A 145 -3.72 1.86 18.49
CA THR A 145 -4.94 1.45 17.78
C THR A 145 -4.52 0.77 16.48
N LEU A 146 -5.04 -0.43 16.21
CA LEU A 146 -4.88 -1.13 14.94
C LEU A 146 -6.08 -0.87 14.05
N VAL A 147 -5.80 -0.48 12.81
CA VAL A 147 -6.79 -0.29 11.75
C VAL A 147 -6.35 -1.09 10.53
N SER A 148 -6.96 -2.24 10.30
CA SER A 148 -6.76 -2.99 9.07
C SER A 148 -7.58 -2.38 7.94
N ILE A 149 -6.95 -2.18 6.78
CA ILE A 149 -7.56 -1.64 5.57
C ILE A 149 -7.43 -2.69 4.47
N THR A 150 -8.56 -3.23 4.04
CA THR A 150 -8.55 -4.25 2.99
C THR A 150 -8.38 -3.65 1.61
N THR A 151 -7.62 -4.36 0.76
CA THR A 151 -7.54 -4.08 -0.69
C THR A 151 -8.55 -4.89 -1.49
N ASP A 152 -9.32 -5.76 -0.85
CA ASP A 152 -10.36 -6.58 -1.50
C ASP A 152 -11.61 -5.77 -1.82
N GLY A 153 -12.32 -6.16 -2.88
CA GLY A 153 -13.69 -5.73 -3.07
C GLY A 153 -14.63 -6.30 -1.99
N GLU A 154 -15.75 -5.61 -1.74
CA GLU A 154 -16.68 -5.91 -0.64
C GLU A 154 -17.06 -7.40 -0.53
N LYS A 155 -17.36 -8.06 -1.64
CA LYS A 155 -17.76 -9.50 -1.65
C LYS A 155 -16.67 -10.40 -1.07
N SER A 156 -15.41 -10.19 -1.43
CA SER A 156 -14.28 -10.99 -0.94
C SER A 156 -13.96 -10.67 0.50
N TRP A 157 -13.98 -9.39 0.87
CA TRP A 157 -13.78 -8.91 2.22
C TRP A 157 -14.82 -9.47 3.18
N ARG A 158 -16.12 -9.37 2.84
CA ARG A 158 -17.24 -9.95 3.61
C ARG A 158 -17.08 -11.45 3.79
N LYS A 159 -16.85 -12.19 2.69
CA LYS A 159 -16.65 -13.64 2.73
C LYS A 159 -15.56 -14.10 3.69
N TYR A 160 -14.49 -13.32 3.83
CA TYR A 160 -13.41 -13.62 4.77
C TYR A 160 -13.82 -13.24 6.20
N SER A 161 -14.36 -12.04 6.40
CA SER A 161 -14.72 -11.49 7.72
C SER A 161 -15.88 -12.26 8.39
N ASP A 162 -16.81 -12.85 7.64
CA ASP A 162 -17.86 -13.72 8.16
C ASP A 162 -17.32 -14.99 8.86
N LYS A 163 -16.08 -15.39 8.50
CA LYS A 163 -15.41 -16.59 9.05
C LYS A 163 -14.36 -16.27 10.11
N HIS A 164 -13.97 -15.03 10.23
CA HIS A 164 -12.86 -14.61 11.08
C HIS A 164 -13.24 -13.29 11.77
N SER A 165 -13.43 -13.35 13.07
CA SER A 165 -13.68 -12.14 13.87
C SER A 165 -12.38 -11.37 14.08
N PHE A 166 -12.41 -10.08 13.79
CA PHE A 166 -11.32 -9.15 14.13
C PHE A 166 -11.67 -8.45 15.44
N VAL A 167 -10.72 -8.39 16.37
CA VAL A 167 -10.88 -7.67 17.66
C VAL A 167 -10.46 -6.21 17.56
N TRP A 168 -10.24 -5.71 16.35
CA TRP A 168 -9.87 -4.33 16.00
C TRP A 168 -10.65 -3.84 14.78
N HIS A 169 -10.41 -2.61 14.37
CA HIS A 169 -11.09 -2.01 13.21
C HIS A 169 -10.63 -2.65 11.90
N ASN A 170 -11.53 -3.34 11.22
CA ASN A 170 -11.31 -3.94 9.91
C ASN A 170 -12.19 -3.23 8.88
N LEU A 171 -11.57 -2.32 8.12
CA LEU A 171 -12.22 -1.30 7.31
C LEU A 171 -11.77 -1.38 5.84
N CYS A 172 -12.40 -0.59 4.98
CA CYS A 172 -11.92 -0.31 3.63
C CYS A 172 -11.97 1.20 3.33
N ASP A 173 -11.16 1.66 2.39
CA ASP A 173 -11.17 3.03 1.88
C ASP A 173 -11.99 3.17 0.58
N GLY A 174 -12.69 2.11 0.17
CA GLY A 174 -13.50 2.09 -1.05
C GLY A 174 -12.72 2.10 -2.37
N SER A 175 -11.39 2.20 -2.33
CA SER A 175 -10.53 2.39 -3.50
C SER A 175 -9.62 1.19 -3.80
N GLY A 176 -9.59 0.18 -2.93
CA GLY A 176 -8.80 -1.04 -3.08
C GLY A 176 -7.32 -0.72 -3.34
N TRP A 177 -6.74 -1.30 -4.40
CA TRP A 177 -5.34 -1.07 -4.76
C TRP A 177 -5.00 0.35 -5.23
N LYS A 178 -5.98 1.20 -5.50
CA LYS A 178 -5.81 2.61 -5.86
C LYS A 178 -6.06 3.56 -4.67
N GLY A 179 -6.30 3.03 -3.49
CA GLY A 179 -6.53 3.78 -2.27
C GLY A 179 -5.26 4.18 -1.51
N LEU A 180 -5.38 4.21 -0.19
CA LEU A 180 -4.26 4.53 0.72
C LEU A 180 -3.05 3.64 0.50
N VAL A 181 -3.23 2.35 0.21
CA VAL A 181 -2.15 1.41 -0.07
C VAL A 181 -1.23 1.91 -1.19
N ALA A 182 -1.81 2.44 -2.28
CA ALA A 182 -1.04 3.04 -3.38
C ALA A 182 -0.35 4.34 -2.95
N ARG A 183 -1.04 5.19 -2.19
CA ARG A 183 -0.50 6.47 -1.70
C ARG A 183 0.68 6.28 -0.74
N PHE A 184 0.77 5.17 -0.03
CA PHE A 184 1.96 4.81 0.74
C PHE A 184 3.07 4.16 -0.10
N GLY A 185 2.88 3.99 -1.41
CA GLY A 185 3.85 3.40 -2.31
C GLY A 185 3.91 1.88 -2.25
N PHE A 186 2.91 1.22 -1.69
CA PHE A 186 2.90 -0.24 -1.60
C PHE A 186 2.33 -0.89 -2.86
N ASN A 187 3.05 -1.88 -3.36
CA ASN A 187 2.66 -2.70 -4.52
C ASN A 187 2.25 -4.14 -4.11
N GLY A 188 2.22 -4.45 -2.82
CA GLY A 188 1.86 -5.75 -2.26
C GLY A 188 1.40 -5.64 -0.81
N VAL A 189 0.80 -6.72 -0.30
CA VAL A 189 0.36 -6.90 1.10
C VAL A 189 0.91 -8.20 1.67
N PRO A 190 1.09 -8.34 3.01
CA PRO A 190 0.77 -7.33 4.01
C PRO A 190 1.74 -6.15 3.94
N ALA A 191 1.22 -4.97 4.22
CA ALA A 191 2.00 -3.77 4.36
C ALA A 191 1.51 -2.97 5.57
N PHE A 192 2.44 -2.34 6.27
CA PHE A 192 2.15 -1.69 7.55
C PHE A 192 2.65 -0.25 7.55
N VAL A 193 1.89 0.63 8.18
CA VAL A 193 2.29 2.02 8.43
C VAL A 193 2.03 2.34 9.89
N LEU A 194 3.05 2.85 10.56
CA LEU A 194 2.90 3.37 11.92
C LEU A 194 2.76 4.89 11.87
N LEU A 195 1.68 5.39 12.46
CA LEU A 195 1.44 6.82 12.63
C LEU A 195 1.62 7.23 14.09
N SER A 196 2.09 8.46 14.31
CA SER A 196 2.09 9.08 15.63
C SER A 196 0.66 9.36 16.11
N PRO A 197 0.46 9.69 17.40
CA PRO A 197 -0.86 10.10 17.92
C PRO A 197 -1.49 11.30 17.18
N GLU A 198 -0.68 12.16 16.54
CA GLU A 198 -1.13 13.30 15.74
C GLU A 198 -1.46 12.91 14.28
N GLY A 199 -1.09 11.70 13.86
CA GLY A 199 -1.29 11.20 12.50
C GLY A 199 -0.11 11.41 11.55
N LYS A 200 1.10 11.67 12.08
CA LYS A 200 2.33 11.76 11.28
C LYS A 200 2.87 10.36 10.99
N VAL A 201 3.30 10.10 9.77
CA VAL A 201 3.91 8.83 9.37
C VAL A 201 5.29 8.69 10.03
N LEU A 202 5.42 7.72 10.91
CA LEU A 202 6.67 7.42 11.62
C LEU A 202 7.53 6.42 10.85
N SER A 203 6.89 5.39 10.30
CA SER A 203 7.60 4.39 9.51
C SER A 203 6.64 3.56 8.65
N LYS A 204 7.17 3.00 7.58
CA LYS A 204 6.47 2.15 6.61
C LYS A 204 7.20 0.82 6.45
N ARG A 205 6.44 -0.26 6.23
CA ARG A 205 7.01 -1.60 6.09
C ARG A 205 6.14 -2.47 5.17
N ILE A 206 6.76 -3.33 4.37
CA ILE A 206 6.08 -4.36 3.57
C ILE A 206 6.57 -5.75 3.98
N GLY A 207 5.66 -6.72 3.90
CA GLY A 207 5.92 -8.11 4.21
C GLY A 207 5.78 -8.45 5.70
N TYR A 208 5.64 -9.74 5.97
CA TYR A 208 5.49 -10.31 7.30
C TYR A 208 6.56 -11.37 7.57
N GLY A 209 7.04 -11.38 8.80
CA GLY A 209 7.82 -12.44 9.42
C GLY A 209 7.53 -12.41 10.91
N LYS A 210 7.44 -13.59 11.54
CA LYS A 210 7.07 -13.73 12.96
C LYS A 210 7.97 -12.87 13.86
N GLY A 211 7.37 -12.10 14.78
CA GLY A 211 8.04 -11.21 15.73
C GLY A 211 8.60 -9.91 15.12
N ILE A 212 8.51 -9.73 13.80
CA ILE A 212 9.06 -8.56 13.13
C ILE A 212 8.20 -7.31 13.37
N ILE A 213 6.87 -7.45 13.40
CA ILE A 213 5.96 -6.33 13.66
C ILE A 213 6.16 -5.85 15.09
N ASP A 214 6.18 -6.77 16.03
CA ASP A 214 6.37 -6.52 17.45
C ASP A 214 7.69 -5.78 17.72
N TRP A 215 8.82 -6.29 17.20
CA TRP A 215 10.12 -5.62 17.29
C TRP A 215 10.12 -4.23 16.66
N TRP A 216 9.48 -4.07 15.50
CA TRP A 216 9.41 -2.80 14.78
C TRP A 216 8.61 -1.75 15.56
N LEU A 217 7.47 -2.11 16.15
CA LEU A 217 6.64 -1.23 16.97
C LEU A 217 7.38 -0.78 18.24
N GLU A 218 8.04 -1.71 18.94
CA GLU A 218 8.84 -1.39 20.13
C GLU A 218 9.87 -0.29 19.82
N LYS A 219 10.56 -0.40 18.68
CA LYS A 219 11.57 0.57 18.26
C LYS A 219 11.05 2.01 18.14
N PHE A 220 9.79 2.18 17.71
CA PHE A 220 9.21 3.51 17.45
C PHE A 220 8.35 4.04 18.60
N ILE A 221 7.66 3.17 19.32
CA ILE A 221 6.79 3.54 20.44
C ILE A 221 7.58 3.64 21.75
N GLY A 222 8.61 2.80 21.90
CA GLY A 222 9.50 2.85 23.06
C GLY A 222 8.83 2.35 24.34
N ALA A 223 9.08 3.04 25.47
CA ALA A 223 8.70 2.61 26.82
C ALA A 223 7.18 2.43 27.05
N SER A 224 6.34 2.99 26.18
CA SER A 224 4.88 2.83 26.27
C SER A 224 4.37 1.55 25.62
N TYR A 225 5.24 0.81 24.93
CA TYR A 225 4.92 -0.41 24.21
C TYR A 225 5.28 -1.66 25.02
N THR A 226 4.38 -2.63 25.07
CA THR A 226 4.61 -3.95 25.67
C THR A 226 4.89 -4.97 24.58
N ARG A 227 6.07 -5.54 24.59
CA ARG A 227 6.47 -6.60 23.65
C ARG A 227 5.73 -7.91 23.90
N VAL A 228 5.22 -8.53 22.84
CA VAL A 228 4.40 -9.76 22.90
C VAL A 228 5.17 -11.04 22.50
N GLU A 229 6.24 -10.90 21.74
CA GLU A 229 7.16 -12.01 21.40
C GLU A 229 8.47 -11.83 22.19
N LYS A 230 8.77 -12.82 23.04
CA LYS A 230 10.01 -12.89 23.84
C LYS A 230 10.98 -13.90 23.27
#